data_34010345e79152cec92adaca359dfd63
#
_entry.id   34010345e79152cec92adaca359dfd63
#
_cell.length_a   1.000
_cell.length_b   1.000
_cell.length_c   1.000
_cell.angle_alpha   90.00
_cell.angle_beta   90.00
_cell.angle_gamma   90.00
#
_symmetry.space_group_name_H-M   'P 1'
#
loop_
_entity.id
_entity.type
_entity.pdbx_description
1 polymer ?
#
loop_
_entity_poly.entity_id
_entity_poly.type
_entity_poly.pdbx_seq_one_letter_code
_entity_poly.pdbx_strand_id
1 'polypeptide(L)'
;MIASRVVLGCLAVAISVCTVTMGRAADNAGEGLYANKCSRCHGREGGGAQGPPLVPFKWSDQEAIRLIRQPECDMPPIPESDLSDEQALEIIAFLRAIK
;
A
#
# COMPACT_ATOMS: atom_id res chain seq x y z
N MET A 1 32.45 9.46 59.27
CA MET A 1 32.47 9.47 58.15
C MET A 1 31.32 9.16 57.41
N ILE A 2 30.98 9.75 56.52
CA ILE A 2 29.90 9.63 55.85
C ILE A 2 30.02 8.91 54.66
N ALA A 3 29.41 7.86 54.52
CA ALA A 3 29.48 7.16 53.30
C ALA A 3 28.53 7.82 52.37
N SER A 4 29.11 8.40 51.43
CA SER A 4 28.33 8.93 50.48
C SER A 4 27.57 7.89 49.74
N ARG A 5 26.36 7.82 49.89
CA ARG A 5 25.64 6.93 49.16
C ARG A 5 25.32 7.50 47.90
N VAL A 6 25.97 7.31 46.97
CA VAL A 6 25.63 7.66 45.67
C VAL A 6 24.56 6.70 45.25
N VAL A 7 23.42 7.17 45.41
CA VAL A 7 22.37 6.41 44.86
C VAL A 7 22.40 6.66 43.38
N LEU A 8 22.98 5.74 42.70
CA LEU A 8 22.84 5.78 41.32
C LEU A 8 21.44 5.44 41.01
N GLY A 9 20.67 6.38 40.78
CA GLY A 9 19.39 6.13 40.22
C GLY A 9 19.63 5.44 38.92
N CYS A 10 19.27 4.22 38.85
CA CYS A 10 19.21 3.59 37.58
C CYS A 10 18.23 4.33 36.76
N LEU A 11 18.73 5.14 35.91
CA LEU A 11 17.93 5.67 34.88
C LEU A 11 17.66 4.55 33.95
N ALA A 12 16.60 3.88 34.20
CA ALA A 12 16.10 2.96 33.21
C ALA A 12 15.58 3.81 32.09
N VAL A 13 16.40 4.02 31.13
CA VAL A 13 15.95 4.63 29.92
C VAL A 13 15.14 3.57 29.22
N ALA A 14 13.86 3.66 29.40
CA ALA A 14 12.99 2.83 28.61
C ALA A 14 13.12 3.31 27.18
N ILE A 15 13.91 2.63 26.43
CA ILE A 15 13.97 2.86 25.01
C ILE A 15 12.72 2.26 24.46
N SER A 16 11.75 3.11 24.26
CA SER A 16 10.57 2.68 23.56
C SER A 16 10.96 2.48 22.13
N VAL A 17 11.19 1.24 21.79
CA VAL A 17 11.43 0.89 20.41
C VAL A 17 10.10 0.95 19.70
N CYS A 18 9.89 2.03 19.02
CA CYS A 18 8.74 2.15 18.16
C CYS A 18 9.01 1.26 16.95
N THR A 19 8.52 0.05 17.00
CA THR A 19 8.60 -0.80 15.83
C THR A 19 7.51 -0.36 14.87
N VAL A 20 7.90 0.42 13.90
CA VAL A 20 6.99 0.80 12.84
C VAL A 20 6.92 -0.37 11.88
N THR A 21 5.77 -1.00 11.85
CA THR A 21 5.54 -2.06 10.88
C THR A 21 5.25 -1.39 9.55
N MET A 22 6.27 -1.23 8.74
CA MET A 22 6.17 -0.58 7.44
C MET A 22 5.20 -1.30 6.50
N GLY A 23 5.00 -2.58 6.66
CA GLY A 23 4.14 -3.36 5.78
C GLY A 23 2.68 -2.94 5.80
N ARG A 24 2.17 -2.55 6.95
CA ARG A 24 0.77 -2.13 7.06
C ARG A 24 0.50 -0.77 6.43
N ALA A 25 1.45 0.12 6.49
CA ALA A 25 1.30 1.44 5.89
C ALA A 25 1.23 1.33 4.37
N ALA A 26 2.03 0.45 3.77
CA ALA A 26 2.01 0.22 2.33
C ALA A 26 0.69 -0.39 1.89
N ASP A 27 0.16 -1.36 2.64
CA ASP A 27 -1.12 -1.99 2.32
C ASP A 27 -2.26 -0.99 2.40
N ASN A 28 -2.24 -0.12 3.41
CA ASN A 28 -3.26 0.92 3.55
C ASN A 28 -3.17 1.94 2.44
N ALA A 29 -1.96 2.27 2.00
CA ALA A 29 -1.77 3.21 0.89
C ALA A 29 -2.34 2.63 -0.40
N GLY A 30 -2.07 1.37 -0.67
CA GLY A 30 -2.59 0.69 -1.85
C GLY A 30 -4.10 0.62 -1.86
N GLU A 31 -4.70 0.31 -0.73
CA GLU A 31 -6.14 0.27 -0.58
C GLU A 31 -6.77 1.63 -0.86
N GLY A 32 -6.24 2.68 -0.28
CA GLY A 32 -6.75 4.02 -0.49
C GLY A 32 -6.62 4.49 -1.92
N LEU A 33 -5.49 4.22 -2.54
CA LEU A 33 -5.26 4.54 -3.94
C LEU A 33 -6.21 3.77 -4.85
N TYR A 34 -6.38 2.49 -4.57
CA TYR A 34 -7.31 1.66 -5.32
C TYR A 34 -8.74 2.20 -5.20
N ALA A 35 -9.17 2.51 -4.00
CA ALA A 35 -10.50 3.04 -3.76
C ALA A 35 -10.75 4.32 -4.55
N ASN A 36 -9.72 5.15 -4.66
CA ASN A 36 -9.83 6.43 -5.31
C ASN A 36 -9.74 6.35 -6.84
N LYS A 37 -8.90 5.47 -7.35
CA LYS A 37 -8.58 5.45 -8.79
C LYS A 37 -9.23 4.31 -9.56
N CYS A 38 -9.55 3.22 -8.92
CA CYS A 38 -9.90 1.98 -9.60
C CYS A 38 -11.27 1.41 -9.22
N SER A 39 -11.67 1.57 -7.97
CA SER A 39 -12.83 0.85 -7.44
C SER A 39 -14.15 1.21 -8.11
N ARG A 40 -14.25 2.40 -8.64
CA ARG A 40 -15.46 2.86 -9.29
C ARG A 40 -15.88 1.93 -10.44
N CYS A 41 -14.92 1.45 -11.19
CA CYS A 41 -15.20 0.56 -12.32
C CYS A 41 -14.92 -0.90 -12.01
N HIS A 42 -13.95 -1.19 -11.15
CA HIS A 42 -13.52 -2.56 -10.88
C HIS A 42 -14.09 -3.16 -9.60
N GLY A 43 -14.90 -2.40 -8.88
CA GLY A 43 -15.51 -2.87 -7.65
C GLY A 43 -14.63 -2.62 -6.44
N ARG A 44 -15.25 -2.60 -5.29
CA ARG A 44 -14.59 -2.23 -4.04
C ARG A 44 -13.42 -3.14 -3.68
N GLU A 45 -13.54 -4.42 -3.99
CA GLU A 45 -12.51 -5.41 -3.70
C GLU A 45 -11.95 -6.05 -4.97
N GLY A 46 -12.08 -5.37 -6.09
CA GLY A 46 -11.58 -5.88 -7.36
C GLY A 46 -12.44 -6.97 -7.97
N GLY A 47 -13.65 -7.14 -7.51
CA GLY A 47 -14.53 -8.18 -8.01
C GLY A 47 -15.26 -7.87 -9.30
N GLY A 48 -15.10 -6.66 -9.81
CA GLY A 48 -15.75 -6.23 -11.05
C GLY A 48 -17.00 -5.41 -10.79
N ALA A 49 -17.30 -4.52 -11.69
CA ALA A 49 -18.52 -3.73 -11.72
C ALA A 49 -18.77 -3.34 -13.17
N GLN A 50 -18.57 -2.10 -13.54
CA GLN A 50 -18.62 -1.71 -14.94
C GLN A 50 -17.40 -2.25 -15.70
N GLY A 51 -16.26 -2.33 -15.03
CA GLY A 51 -15.07 -2.95 -15.56
C GLY A 51 -14.93 -4.40 -15.12
N PRO A 52 -14.03 -5.15 -15.74
CA PRO A 52 -13.87 -6.56 -15.40
C PRO A 52 -13.24 -6.76 -14.03
N PRO A 53 -13.37 -7.95 -13.45
CA PRO A 53 -12.76 -8.25 -12.17
C PRO A 53 -11.24 -8.27 -12.28
N LEU A 54 -10.58 -7.77 -11.25
CA LEU A 54 -9.12 -7.75 -11.16
C LEU A 54 -8.59 -8.80 -10.19
N VAL A 55 -9.46 -9.43 -9.43
CA VAL A 55 -9.10 -10.45 -8.46
C VAL A 55 -9.70 -11.78 -8.93
N PRO A 56 -8.92 -12.84 -8.93
CA PRO A 56 -7.50 -12.94 -8.58
C PRO A 56 -6.61 -12.21 -9.58
N PHE A 57 -5.60 -11.53 -9.05
CA PHE A 57 -4.74 -10.69 -9.87
C PHE A 57 -3.75 -11.55 -10.63
N LYS A 58 -3.77 -11.46 -11.96
CA LYS A 58 -3.03 -12.39 -12.83
C LYS A 58 -1.85 -11.76 -13.57
N TRP A 59 -1.72 -10.48 -13.51
CA TRP A 59 -0.72 -9.78 -14.32
C TRP A 59 0.58 -9.59 -13.57
N SER A 60 1.68 -9.49 -14.31
CA SER A 60 2.95 -9.05 -13.74
C SER A 60 2.87 -7.56 -13.43
N ASP A 61 3.80 -7.07 -12.64
CA ASP A 61 3.86 -5.64 -12.33
C ASP A 61 3.97 -4.80 -13.59
N GLN A 62 4.85 -5.20 -14.50
CA GLN A 62 5.08 -4.45 -15.74
C GLN A 62 3.85 -4.45 -16.63
N GLU A 63 3.21 -5.59 -16.75
CA GLU A 63 2.03 -5.71 -17.56
C GLU A 63 0.89 -4.88 -17.01
N ALA A 64 0.69 -4.92 -15.71
CA ALA A 64 -0.36 -4.16 -15.06
C ALA A 64 -0.13 -2.66 -15.23
N ILE A 65 1.11 -2.19 -15.06
CA ILE A 65 1.42 -0.79 -15.26
C ILE A 65 1.20 -0.39 -16.71
N ARG A 66 1.62 -1.24 -17.65
CA ARG A 66 1.39 -0.98 -19.07
C ARG A 66 -0.09 -0.81 -19.37
N LEU A 67 -0.93 -1.69 -18.81
CA LEU A 67 -2.37 -1.61 -19.04
C LEU A 67 -3.01 -0.38 -18.40
N ILE A 68 -2.46 0.10 -17.30
CA ILE A 68 -2.93 1.32 -16.67
C ILE A 68 -2.61 2.53 -17.57
N ARG A 69 -1.42 2.55 -18.19
CA ARG A 69 -1.00 3.64 -19.06
C ARG A 69 -1.65 3.58 -20.45
N GLN A 70 -1.79 2.35 -20.97
CA GLN A 70 -2.33 2.12 -22.32
C GLN A 70 -3.35 0.98 -22.26
N PRO A 71 -4.55 1.28 -21.79
CA PRO A 71 -5.58 0.24 -21.69
C PRO A 71 -6.01 -0.28 -23.06
N GLU A 72 -6.35 -1.55 -23.08
CA GLU A 72 -6.82 -2.18 -24.32
C GLU A 72 -8.34 -2.05 -24.51
N CYS A 73 -9.04 -1.61 -23.47
CA CYS A 73 -10.49 -1.49 -23.47
C CYS A 73 -10.92 -0.06 -23.21
N ASP A 74 -12.16 0.10 -22.82
CA ASP A 74 -12.74 1.43 -22.57
C ASP A 74 -12.24 2.11 -21.31
N MET A 75 -11.35 1.48 -20.57
CA MET A 75 -10.76 2.08 -19.39
C MET A 75 -10.02 3.36 -19.76
N PRO A 76 -10.25 4.46 -19.05
CA PRO A 76 -9.48 5.67 -19.31
C PRO A 76 -8.02 5.46 -18.92
N PRO A 77 -7.08 5.90 -19.77
CA PRO A 77 -5.67 5.78 -19.41
C PRO A 77 -5.33 6.69 -18.23
N ILE A 78 -4.51 6.16 -17.32
CA ILE A 78 -4.07 6.91 -16.16
C ILE A 78 -2.60 7.26 -16.37
N PRO A 79 -2.27 8.54 -16.54
CA PRO A 79 -0.88 8.92 -16.75
C PRO A 79 -0.08 8.90 -15.47
N GLU A 80 1.23 8.85 -15.61
CA GLU A 80 2.15 8.83 -14.49
C GLU A 80 1.99 10.05 -13.58
N SER A 81 1.58 11.18 -14.13
CA SER A 81 1.33 12.38 -13.35
C SER A 81 0.16 12.22 -12.37
N ASP A 82 -0.78 11.33 -12.66
CA ASP A 82 -1.93 11.08 -11.79
C ASP A 82 -1.70 9.89 -10.87
N LEU A 83 -0.91 8.93 -11.29
CA LEU A 83 -0.59 7.74 -10.52
C LEU A 83 0.82 7.30 -10.87
N SER A 84 1.77 7.50 -9.98
CA SER A 84 3.15 7.12 -10.22
C SER A 84 3.29 5.60 -10.29
N ASP A 85 4.41 5.14 -10.84
CA ASP A 85 4.69 3.70 -10.88
C ASP A 85 4.71 3.12 -9.46
N GLU A 86 5.29 3.84 -8.51
CA GLU A 86 5.33 3.39 -7.13
C GLU A 86 3.94 3.24 -6.55
N GLN A 87 3.07 4.21 -6.81
CA GLN A 87 1.68 4.14 -6.37
C GLN A 87 0.93 3.00 -7.06
N ALA A 88 1.19 2.79 -8.33
CA ALA A 88 0.59 1.67 -9.05
C ALA A 88 1.02 0.34 -8.44
N LEU A 89 2.29 0.21 -8.06
CA LEU A 89 2.79 -1.00 -7.41
C LEU A 89 2.12 -1.24 -6.06
N GLU A 90 1.81 -0.17 -5.33
CA GLU A 90 1.09 -0.30 -4.06
C GLU A 90 -0.33 -0.83 -4.30
N ILE A 91 -1.00 -0.36 -5.34
CA ILE A 91 -2.31 -0.87 -5.71
C ILE A 91 -2.23 -2.35 -6.10
N ILE A 92 -1.23 -2.70 -6.88
CA ILE A 92 -1.04 -4.08 -7.32
C ILE A 92 -0.82 -5.00 -6.11
N ALA A 93 -0.01 -4.57 -5.15
CA ALA A 93 0.23 -5.34 -3.94
C ALA A 93 -1.07 -5.54 -3.14
N PHE A 94 -1.87 -4.50 -3.05
CA PHE A 94 -3.17 -4.59 -2.39
C PHE A 94 -4.06 -5.63 -3.08
N LEU A 95 -4.16 -5.58 -4.40
CA LEU A 95 -5.00 -6.51 -5.15
C LEU A 95 -4.51 -7.95 -5.04
N ARG A 96 -3.19 -8.16 -5.04
CA ARG A 96 -2.64 -9.51 -4.89
C ARG A 96 -2.90 -10.12 -3.52
N ALA A 97 -3.07 -9.28 -2.52
CA ALA A 97 -3.36 -9.75 -1.17
C ALA A 97 -4.81 -10.18 -1.00
N ILE A 98 -5.70 -9.78 -1.88
CA ILE A 98 -7.10 -10.18 -1.85
C ILE A 98 -7.23 -11.59 -2.44
N LYS A 99 -7.87 -12.46 -1.70
CA LYS A 99 -8.07 -13.85 -2.14
C LYS A 99 -9.50 -14.12 -2.52
#